data_604960cc21259804ef88debd6e25c214
#
_entry.id   604960cc21259804ef88debd6e25c214
#
_cell.length_a   1.000
_cell.length_b   1.000
_cell.length_c   1.000
_cell.angle_alpha   90.00
_cell.angle_beta   90.00
_cell.angle_gamma   90.00
#
_symmetry.space_group_name_H-M   'P 1'
#
loop_
_entity.id
_entity.type
_entity.pdbx_description
1 polymer ?
#
loop_
_entity_poly.entity_id
_entity_poly.type
_entity_poly.pdbx_seq_one_letter_code
_entity_poly.pdbx_strand_id
1 'polypeptide(L)'
;MKANGSGVNISTLFYLAKNAGIELPKSKSVIRNTQVVSKDSEPVQTKKLPSLPKSLFPKLPEFLQKIVEVAKTHEERDLLLLGSIVTLSSTLPTIYGIYHNNKVFANLFLFISAKASAGKGRLNHCRKLVKPIHDSMKEASKQMKQQYEMEMADYHANKKKQPDIEKPIEPPIQLLFIPANSSAAGAFQLLNDNNGRGLLFETEGDTLANTFKSDFGNYSDGFRKAFHHETISYYRKTDRELLDLESPCLSTVLSGTPKQVLNLIPSTEDGLFSRFMFYYMNMQPIWSNVFESNTPTGLDDYFYELGKEYFGFYEALKNSADIQFLLTKDQQEAFNTFFNSCFQHYFNLKGEEYIGTVRRLGLITFRMAMILSVLRLMNSGEIPSKLICEEQDFNTAIATAETLIIHASYIFNQLPESEQPVKRLNKRERFCEALPAQFNRQGYLDLAVQLGIKDKTAQGYMTSFVKGGLLHRDEKDSYTKSQKETQDSEEIKEE
;
A
#
# COMPACT_ATOMS: atom_id res chain seq x y z
N MET A 1 37.81 28.72 24.78
CA MET A 1 39.06 28.28 24.15
C MET A 1 38.69 27.51 22.88
N LYS A 2 39.00 28.06 21.74
CA LYS A 2 38.90 27.33 20.46
C LYS A 2 40.16 26.49 20.31
N ALA A 3 40.09 25.21 20.56
CA ALA A 3 41.18 24.28 20.22
C ALA A 3 41.02 23.86 18.74
N ASN A 4 42.10 23.97 18.00
CA ASN A 4 42.21 23.59 16.60
C ASN A 4 41.76 22.15 16.37
N GLY A 5 40.62 21.99 15.71
CA GLY A 5 40.30 20.83 14.83
C GLY A 5 40.18 19.43 15.43
N SER A 6 40.42 19.17 16.69
CA SER A 6 40.20 17.86 17.33
C SER A 6 39.11 17.97 18.39
N GLY A 7 37.99 17.31 18.18
CA GLY A 7 36.88 17.31 19.13
C GLY A 7 37.28 16.72 20.48
N VAL A 8 37.42 17.57 21.48
CA VAL A 8 37.63 17.16 22.88
C VAL A 8 36.29 16.66 23.40
N ASN A 9 36.18 15.39 23.73
CA ASN A 9 34.95 14.84 24.31
C ASN A 9 34.81 15.27 25.79
N ILE A 10 33.59 15.18 26.32
CA ILE A 10 33.26 15.57 27.70
C ILE A 10 34.12 14.83 28.72
N SER A 11 34.47 13.56 28.50
CA SER A 11 35.34 12.80 29.42
C SER A 11 36.75 13.37 29.51
N THR A 12 37.29 13.86 28.39
CA THR A 12 38.61 14.51 28.35
C THR A 12 38.58 15.84 29.09
N LEU A 13 37.49 16.62 29.00
CA LEU A 13 37.30 17.87 29.75
C LEU A 13 37.22 17.61 31.25
N PHE A 14 36.52 16.57 31.70
CA PHE A 14 36.47 16.18 33.12
C PHE A 14 37.86 15.73 33.65
N TYR A 15 38.60 14.98 32.85
CA TYR A 15 39.96 14.55 33.20
C TYR A 15 40.92 15.72 33.34
N LEU A 16 40.88 16.69 32.42
CA LEU A 16 41.70 17.90 32.45
C LEU A 16 41.33 18.84 33.64
N ALA A 17 40.03 18.99 33.92
CA ALA A 17 39.55 19.77 35.05
C ALA A 17 40.02 19.16 36.39
N LYS A 18 39.97 17.83 36.53
CA LYS A 18 40.46 17.12 37.71
C LYS A 18 41.99 17.29 37.91
N ASN A 19 42.78 17.20 36.84
CA ASN A 19 44.24 17.39 36.90
C ASN A 19 44.64 18.88 37.15
N ALA A 20 43.79 19.83 36.79
CA ALA A 20 43.99 21.25 37.04
C ALA A 20 43.53 21.67 38.44
N GLY A 21 43.12 20.73 39.33
CA GLY A 21 42.67 21.03 40.68
C GLY A 21 41.35 21.81 40.78
N ILE A 22 40.54 21.78 39.69
CA ILE A 22 39.24 22.43 39.67
C ILE A 22 38.21 21.49 40.29
N GLU A 23 37.67 21.85 41.46
CA GLU A 23 36.55 21.10 42.06
C GLU A 23 35.28 21.28 41.23
N LEU A 24 34.86 20.20 40.63
CA LEU A 24 33.59 20.15 39.91
C LEU A 24 32.42 20.05 40.92
N PRO A 25 31.35 20.81 40.76
CA PRO A 25 30.21 20.73 41.66
C PRO A 25 29.64 19.31 41.64
N LYS A 26 29.53 18.68 42.82
CA LYS A 26 28.83 17.40 42.99
C LYS A 26 27.39 17.60 42.53
N SER A 27 26.96 16.86 41.48
CA SER A 27 25.58 16.92 41.00
C SER A 27 24.65 16.44 42.12
N LYS A 28 24.02 17.37 42.78
CA LYS A 28 22.80 17.07 43.52
C LYS A 28 21.74 16.81 42.44
N SER A 29 21.18 15.61 42.42
CA SER A 29 19.99 15.28 41.63
C SER A 29 18.84 16.18 42.12
N VAL A 30 18.74 17.36 41.55
CA VAL A 30 17.58 18.21 41.72
C VAL A 30 16.61 17.82 40.61
N ILE A 31 15.66 16.97 40.96
CA ILE A 31 14.40 16.87 40.20
C ILE A 31 13.75 18.24 40.31
N ARG A 32 14.07 19.13 39.39
CA ARG A 32 13.29 20.37 39.21
C ARG A 32 11.99 19.96 38.54
N ASN A 33 10.92 19.98 39.33
CA ASN A 33 9.58 20.19 38.80
C ASN A 33 9.55 21.58 38.15
N THR A 34 9.99 21.67 36.91
CA THR A 34 9.73 22.81 36.06
C THR A 34 8.30 22.70 35.58
N GLN A 35 7.38 23.30 36.30
CA GLN A 35 6.13 23.75 35.69
C GLN A 35 6.54 24.76 34.61
N VAL A 36 6.60 24.27 33.36
CA VAL A 36 6.64 25.14 32.20
C VAL A 36 5.25 25.73 32.08
N VAL A 37 5.10 26.97 32.55
CA VAL A 37 3.95 27.78 32.17
C VAL A 37 4.09 28.06 30.68
N SER A 38 3.45 27.24 29.89
CA SER A 38 3.23 27.47 28.46
C SER A 38 2.21 28.58 28.31
N LYS A 39 2.64 29.68 27.70
CA LYS A 39 1.72 30.67 27.13
C LYS A 39 0.76 29.93 26.17
N ASP A 40 -0.50 30.25 26.33
CA ASP A 40 -1.64 29.77 25.57
C ASP A 40 -1.39 29.75 24.06
N SER A 41 -0.95 28.62 23.55
CA SER A 41 -1.32 28.13 22.25
C SER A 41 -2.38 27.06 22.51
N GLU A 42 -3.61 27.33 22.13
CA GLU A 42 -4.67 26.31 22.14
C GLU A 42 -4.09 25.02 21.53
N PRO A 43 -4.23 23.87 22.20
CA PRO A 43 -3.78 22.62 21.62
C PRO A 43 -4.57 22.42 20.33
N VAL A 44 -3.88 22.43 19.19
CA VAL A 44 -4.46 21.97 17.94
C VAL A 44 -5.03 20.58 18.25
N GLN A 45 -6.35 20.48 18.38
CA GLN A 45 -7.05 19.23 18.58
C GLN A 45 -6.79 18.37 17.33
N THR A 46 -5.73 17.58 17.35
CA THR A 46 -5.51 16.55 16.35
C THR A 46 -6.69 15.57 16.49
N LYS A 47 -7.62 15.63 15.55
CA LYS A 47 -8.80 14.77 15.50
C LYS A 47 -8.32 13.33 15.61
N LYS A 48 -8.55 12.68 16.75
CA LYS A 48 -8.16 11.29 16.99
C LYS A 48 -9.00 10.40 16.07
N LEU A 49 -8.34 9.62 15.22
CA LEU A 49 -9.02 8.66 14.36
C LEU A 49 -9.54 7.48 15.18
N PRO A 50 -10.67 6.84 14.79
CA PRO A 50 -11.26 5.75 15.54
C PRO A 50 -10.38 4.50 15.50
N SER A 51 -10.29 3.78 16.62
CA SER A 51 -9.80 2.40 16.66
C SER A 51 -10.92 1.43 16.27
N LEU A 52 -10.56 0.18 15.96
CA LEU A 52 -11.54 -0.87 15.73
C LEU A 52 -12.45 -1.06 16.95
N PRO A 53 -13.74 -1.36 16.76
CA PRO A 53 -14.69 -1.55 17.86
C PRO A 53 -14.25 -2.67 18.82
N LYS A 54 -14.28 -2.41 20.13
CA LYS A 54 -13.88 -3.41 21.14
C LYS A 54 -14.70 -4.69 21.08
N SER A 55 -15.97 -4.59 20.68
CA SER A 55 -16.91 -5.72 20.57
C SER A 55 -16.54 -6.72 19.46
N LEU A 56 -15.62 -6.35 18.58
CA LEU A 56 -15.14 -7.19 17.49
C LEU A 56 -14.19 -8.30 17.99
N PHE A 57 -13.28 -7.97 18.92
CA PHE A 57 -12.18 -8.85 19.32
C PHE A 57 -12.61 -10.19 19.93
N PRO A 58 -13.64 -10.27 20.80
CA PRO A 58 -14.13 -11.57 21.31
C PRO A 58 -14.79 -12.46 20.24
N LYS A 59 -15.14 -11.90 19.08
CA LYS A 59 -15.79 -12.59 17.96
C LYS A 59 -14.81 -13.11 16.90
N LEU A 60 -13.53 -12.77 17.03
CA LEU A 60 -12.48 -13.22 16.11
C LEU A 60 -12.33 -14.75 16.18
N PRO A 61 -11.81 -15.39 15.11
CA PRO A 61 -11.26 -16.74 15.21
C PRO A 61 -10.26 -16.86 16.36
N GLU A 62 -10.28 -17.97 17.10
CA GLU A 62 -9.45 -18.18 18.30
C GLU A 62 -7.97 -17.89 18.05
N PHE A 63 -7.46 -18.29 16.89
CA PHE A 63 -6.07 -18.02 16.49
C PHE A 63 -5.74 -16.52 16.47
N LEU A 64 -6.65 -15.69 15.95
CA LEU A 64 -6.48 -14.24 15.95
C LEU A 64 -6.67 -13.64 17.35
N GLN A 65 -7.53 -14.23 18.20
CA GLN A 65 -7.66 -13.79 19.59
C GLN A 65 -6.33 -13.94 20.34
N LYS A 66 -5.64 -15.10 20.20
CA LYS A 66 -4.30 -15.34 20.78
C LYS A 66 -3.29 -14.27 20.34
N ILE A 67 -3.36 -13.81 19.07
CA ILE A 67 -2.46 -12.79 18.53
C ILE A 67 -2.72 -11.42 19.15
N VAL A 68 -3.98 -11.01 19.30
CA VAL A 68 -4.33 -9.65 19.73
C VAL A 68 -4.36 -9.47 21.25
N GLU A 69 -4.41 -10.55 22.03
CA GLU A 69 -4.45 -10.49 23.50
C GLU A 69 -3.15 -9.94 24.11
N VAL A 70 -2.02 -10.07 23.41
CA VAL A 70 -0.72 -9.55 23.89
C VAL A 70 -0.58 -8.04 23.73
N ALA A 71 -1.53 -7.39 23.06
CA ALA A 71 -1.51 -5.96 22.81
C ALA A 71 -1.76 -5.16 24.09
N LYS A 72 -0.95 -4.14 24.33
CA LYS A 72 -1.06 -3.25 25.50
C LYS A 72 -1.98 -2.04 25.26
N THR A 73 -2.16 -1.64 24.00
CA THR A 73 -3.00 -0.50 23.60
C THR A 73 -3.99 -0.88 22.52
N HIS A 74 -5.00 -0.03 22.31
CA HIS A 74 -5.97 -0.26 21.23
C HIS A 74 -5.32 -0.20 19.85
N GLU A 75 -4.44 0.77 19.65
CA GLU A 75 -3.72 0.95 18.38
C GLU A 75 -2.78 -0.24 18.10
N GLU A 76 -2.13 -0.78 19.12
CA GLU A 76 -1.30 -1.99 18.99
C GLU A 76 -2.15 -3.23 18.64
N ARG A 77 -3.34 -3.34 19.25
CA ARG A 77 -4.29 -4.43 18.97
C ARG A 77 -4.78 -4.39 17.52
N ASP A 78 -5.15 -3.21 17.05
CA ASP A 78 -5.60 -3.01 15.67
C ASP A 78 -4.47 -3.31 14.68
N LEU A 79 -3.24 -2.86 14.98
CA LEU A 79 -2.05 -3.13 14.18
C LEU A 79 -1.77 -4.63 14.07
N LEU A 80 -1.79 -5.35 15.20
CA LEU A 80 -1.55 -6.80 15.22
C LEU A 80 -2.64 -7.56 14.48
N LEU A 81 -3.90 -7.16 14.61
CA LEU A 81 -5.01 -7.77 13.87
C LEU A 81 -4.86 -7.59 12.37
N LEU A 82 -4.74 -6.34 11.92
CA LEU A 82 -4.65 -6.02 10.48
C LEU A 82 -3.38 -6.61 9.85
N GLY A 83 -2.24 -6.48 10.54
CA GLY A 83 -0.98 -7.06 10.10
C GLY A 83 -1.03 -8.57 9.97
N SER A 84 -1.67 -9.25 10.92
CA SER A 84 -1.82 -10.72 10.90
C SER A 84 -2.77 -11.17 9.80
N ILE A 85 -3.94 -10.53 9.64
CA ILE A 85 -4.88 -10.87 8.56
C ILE A 85 -4.18 -10.78 7.19
N VAL A 86 -3.42 -9.70 6.94
CA VAL A 86 -2.75 -9.53 5.65
C VAL A 86 -1.56 -10.47 5.49
N THR A 87 -0.80 -10.73 6.55
CA THR A 87 0.29 -11.70 6.51
C THR A 87 -0.23 -13.10 6.19
N LEU A 88 -1.28 -13.55 6.90
CA LEU A 88 -1.90 -14.86 6.69
C LEU A 88 -2.58 -14.99 5.32
N SER A 89 -3.09 -13.89 4.76
CA SER A 89 -3.71 -13.87 3.42
C SER A 89 -2.77 -14.37 2.30
N SER A 90 -1.45 -14.26 2.50
CA SER A 90 -0.46 -14.73 1.54
C SER A 90 -0.31 -16.26 1.47
N THR A 91 -0.85 -16.96 2.46
CA THR A 91 -0.66 -18.40 2.69
C THR A 91 -1.97 -19.20 2.72
N LEU A 92 -2.94 -18.78 1.89
CA LEU A 92 -4.23 -19.46 1.71
C LEU A 92 -4.34 -19.97 0.25
N PRO A 93 -3.67 -21.10 -0.10
CA PRO A 93 -3.47 -21.50 -1.49
C PRO A 93 -4.73 -21.95 -2.22
N THR A 94 -5.66 -22.61 -1.52
CA THR A 94 -6.83 -23.28 -2.12
C THR A 94 -8.14 -22.49 -1.95
N ILE A 95 -8.08 -21.31 -1.36
CA ILE A 95 -9.27 -20.54 -1.02
C ILE A 95 -9.58 -19.53 -2.10
N TYR A 96 -10.84 -19.49 -2.54
CA TYR A 96 -11.32 -18.49 -3.49
C TYR A 96 -12.78 -18.13 -3.24
N GLY A 97 -13.20 -16.99 -3.74
CA GLY A 97 -14.59 -16.57 -3.82
C GLY A 97 -14.94 -16.05 -5.21
N ILE A 98 -16.22 -15.78 -5.45
CA ILE A 98 -16.68 -15.12 -6.67
C ILE A 98 -17.14 -13.70 -6.30
N TYR A 99 -16.51 -12.70 -6.89
CA TYR A 99 -16.84 -11.30 -6.72
C TYR A 99 -16.91 -10.60 -8.08
N HIS A 100 -18.00 -9.94 -8.39
CA HIS A 100 -18.23 -9.35 -9.72
C HIS A 100 -18.01 -10.35 -10.88
N ASN A 101 -18.48 -11.59 -10.73
CA ASN A 101 -18.31 -12.70 -11.67
C ASN A 101 -16.86 -13.17 -11.90
N ASN A 102 -15.90 -12.64 -11.14
CA ASN A 102 -14.50 -13.06 -11.22
C ASN A 102 -14.11 -13.93 -10.03
N LYS A 103 -13.25 -14.93 -10.28
CA LYS A 103 -12.59 -15.69 -9.22
C LYS A 103 -11.59 -14.77 -8.52
N VAL A 104 -11.71 -14.61 -7.21
CA VAL A 104 -10.82 -13.79 -6.39
C VAL A 104 -10.24 -14.59 -5.24
N PHE A 105 -9.00 -14.30 -4.87
CA PHE A 105 -8.28 -14.95 -3.79
C PHE A 105 -8.13 -14.01 -2.59
N ALA A 106 -7.61 -14.52 -1.48
CA ALA A 106 -7.59 -13.83 -0.18
C ALA A 106 -6.58 -12.67 -0.06
N ASN A 107 -5.77 -12.39 -1.06
CA ASN A 107 -4.65 -11.44 -1.01
C ASN A 107 -5.06 -10.01 -0.69
N LEU A 108 -4.34 -9.38 0.24
CA LEU A 108 -4.61 -8.03 0.74
C LEU A 108 -3.34 -7.18 0.77
N PHE A 109 -3.52 -5.86 0.66
CA PHE A 109 -2.47 -4.86 0.83
C PHE A 109 -2.76 -3.97 2.02
N LEU A 110 -1.78 -3.76 2.89
CA LEU A 110 -1.88 -2.94 4.10
C LEU A 110 -0.74 -1.93 4.17
N PHE A 111 -1.08 -0.70 4.53
CA PHE A 111 -0.11 0.32 4.90
C PHE A 111 -0.46 0.89 6.29
N ILE A 112 0.39 0.63 7.29
CA ILE A 112 0.30 1.25 8.61
C ILE A 112 1.07 2.55 8.60
N SER A 113 0.35 3.68 8.67
CA SER A 113 0.96 5.01 8.74
C SER A 113 1.02 5.49 10.19
N ALA A 114 2.19 5.92 10.64
CA ALA A 114 2.38 6.45 11.97
C ALA A 114 3.54 7.44 12.04
N LYS A 115 3.49 8.40 12.96
CA LYS A 115 4.66 9.24 13.28
C LYS A 115 5.81 8.38 13.76
N ALA A 116 7.04 8.90 13.70
CA ALA A 116 8.19 8.22 14.27
C ALA A 116 7.94 7.89 15.75
N SER A 117 8.42 6.73 16.20
CA SER A 117 8.27 6.24 17.58
C SER A 117 6.84 5.97 18.07
N ALA A 118 5.85 5.86 17.18
CA ALA A 118 4.46 5.56 17.55
C ALA A 118 4.18 4.06 17.82
N GLY A 119 5.19 3.21 17.85
CA GLY A 119 5.02 1.78 18.16
C GLY A 119 4.78 0.86 16.95
N LYS A 120 4.85 1.38 15.71
CA LYS A 120 4.64 0.59 14.47
C LYS A 120 5.56 -0.63 14.31
N GLY A 121 6.72 -0.67 15.01
CA GLY A 121 7.66 -1.78 14.98
C GLY A 121 7.07 -3.12 15.46
N ARG A 122 5.97 -3.09 16.24
CA ARG A 122 5.22 -4.29 16.65
C ARG A 122 4.67 -5.09 15.47
N LEU A 123 4.51 -4.47 14.31
CA LEU A 123 4.10 -5.14 13.08
C LEU A 123 5.04 -6.29 12.69
N ASN A 124 6.34 -6.19 13.02
CA ASN A 124 7.33 -7.23 12.73
C ASN A 124 6.99 -8.60 13.32
N HIS A 125 6.26 -8.64 14.44
CA HIS A 125 5.85 -9.92 15.03
C HIS A 125 4.90 -10.69 14.10
N CYS A 126 4.03 -9.98 13.33
CA CYS A 126 3.12 -10.64 12.39
C CYS A 126 3.87 -11.45 11.32
N ARG A 127 5.07 -11.02 10.93
CA ARG A 127 5.92 -11.76 9.97
C ARG A 127 6.31 -13.16 10.49
N LYS A 128 6.42 -13.32 11.82
CA LYS A 128 6.80 -14.59 12.45
C LYS A 128 5.73 -15.68 12.27
N LEU A 129 4.45 -15.29 12.10
CA LEU A 129 3.35 -16.23 11.90
C LEU A 129 3.51 -17.10 10.64
N VAL A 130 4.14 -16.58 9.60
CA VAL A 130 4.38 -17.32 8.35
C VAL A 130 5.85 -17.65 8.11
N LYS A 131 6.70 -17.34 9.08
CA LYS A 131 8.13 -17.66 8.99
C LYS A 131 8.40 -19.16 8.87
N PRO A 132 7.74 -20.08 9.60
CA PRO A 132 7.92 -21.52 9.43
C PRO A 132 7.63 -22.00 7.99
N ILE A 133 6.62 -21.41 7.32
CA ILE A 133 6.30 -21.69 5.92
C ILE A 133 7.46 -21.24 5.01
N HIS A 134 7.93 -20.01 5.20
CA HIS A 134 9.07 -19.49 4.42
C HIS A 134 10.33 -20.32 4.61
N ASP A 135 10.64 -20.72 5.84
CA ASP A 135 11.83 -21.49 6.16
C ASP A 135 11.74 -22.89 5.52
N SER A 136 10.57 -23.54 5.55
CA SER A 136 10.32 -24.81 4.86
C SER A 136 10.51 -24.71 3.34
N MET A 137 9.96 -23.66 2.70
CA MET A 137 10.12 -23.41 1.26
C MET A 137 11.59 -23.18 0.89
N LYS A 138 12.31 -22.38 1.70
CA LYS A 138 13.74 -22.09 1.51
C LYS A 138 14.59 -23.34 1.61
N GLU A 139 14.31 -24.22 2.57
CA GLU A 139 15.06 -25.47 2.72
C GLU A 139 14.78 -26.43 1.56
N ALA A 140 13.51 -26.54 1.11
CA ALA A 140 13.16 -27.33 -0.07
C ALA A 140 13.88 -26.80 -1.33
N SER A 141 13.91 -25.49 -1.55
CA SER A 141 14.63 -24.88 -2.68
C SER A 141 16.13 -25.15 -2.62
N LYS A 142 16.73 -25.13 -1.41
CA LYS A 142 18.14 -25.46 -1.23
C LYS A 142 18.45 -26.92 -1.58
N GLN A 143 17.59 -27.85 -1.18
CA GLN A 143 17.74 -29.26 -1.53
C GLN A 143 17.60 -29.51 -3.03
N MET A 144 16.60 -28.90 -3.69
CA MET A 144 16.45 -28.97 -5.14
C MET A 144 17.67 -28.42 -5.87
N LYS A 145 18.24 -27.31 -5.39
CA LYS A 145 19.45 -26.73 -5.98
C LYS A 145 20.68 -27.65 -5.83
N GLN A 146 20.86 -28.26 -4.67
CA GLN A 146 21.94 -29.23 -4.45
C GLN A 146 21.81 -30.44 -5.37
N GLN A 147 20.59 -30.96 -5.55
CA GLN A 147 20.30 -32.04 -6.49
C GLN A 147 20.66 -31.64 -7.93
N TYR A 148 20.22 -30.46 -8.37
CA TYR A 148 20.55 -29.91 -9.68
C TYR A 148 22.05 -29.76 -9.90
N GLU A 149 22.80 -29.30 -8.90
CA GLU A 149 24.27 -29.18 -8.98
C GLU A 149 24.93 -30.55 -9.17
N MET A 150 24.46 -31.62 -8.51
CA MET A 150 24.92 -32.99 -8.72
C MET A 150 24.60 -33.49 -10.13
N GLU A 151 23.35 -33.32 -10.58
CA GLU A 151 22.91 -33.72 -11.92
C GLU A 151 23.70 -32.99 -13.03
N MET A 152 24.01 -31.70 -12.82
CA MET A 152 24.83 -30.92 -13.74
C MET A 152 26.28 -31.43 -13.79
N ALA A 153 26.84 -31.84 -12.65
CA ALA A 153 28.19 -32.44 -12.61
C ALA A 153 28.22 -33.76 -13.39
N ASP A 154 27.21 -34.61 -13.20
CA ASP A 154 27.09 -35.88 -13.94
C ASP A 154 26.84 -35.64 -15.44
N TYR A 155 26.03 -34.65 -15.80
CA TYR A 155 25.83 -34.25 -17.18
C TYR A 155 27.15 -33.86 -17.85
N HIS A 156 27.98 -33.01 -17.21
CA HIS A 156 29.25 -32.58 -17.74
C HIS A 156 30.26 -33.73 -17.86
N ALA A 157 30.24 -34.67 -16.93
CA ALA A 157 31.13 -35.85 -16.97
C ALA A 157 30.75 -36.83 -18.09
N ASN A 158 29.47 -36.97 -18.41
CA ASN A 158 28.96 -37.96 -19.34
C ASN A 158 28.68 -37.42 -20.75
N LYS A 159 28.51 -36.11 -20.95
CA LYS A 159 28.14 -35.47 -22.23
C LYS A 159 29.04 -35.90 -23.41
N LYS A 160 30.34 -36.14 -23.18
CA LYS A 160 31.28 -36.62 -24.23
C LYS A 160 31.04 -38.07 -24.60
N LYS A 161 30.51 -38.89 -23.68
CA LYS A 161 30.25 -40.31 -23.89
C LYS A 161 28.86 -40.60 -24.41
N GLN A 162 27.89 -39.73 -24.05
CA GLN A 162 26.49 -39.82 -24.43
C GLN A 162 26.01 -38.42 -24.92
N PRO A 163 26.17 -38.13 -26.24
CA PRO A 163 25.86 -36.82 -26.78
C PRO A 163 24.38 -36.45 -26.63
N ASP A 164 23.47 -37.40 -26.53
CA ASP A 164 22.03 -37.24 -26.45
C ASP A 164 21.50 -37.07 -25.01
N ILE A 165 22.38 -36.99 -24.00
CA ILE A 165 21.95 -36.78 -22.61
C ILE A 165 21.32 -35.39 -22.48
N GLU A 166 20.08 -35.31 -21.95
CA GLU A 166 19.41 -34.04 -21.72
C GLU A 166 20.09 -33.24 -20.62
N LYS A 167 20.18 -31.93 -20.84
CA LYS A 167 20.72 -31.01 -19.83
C LYS A 167 19.69 -30.83 -18.70
N PRO A 168 20.08 -31.00 -17.42
CA PRO A 168 19.21 -30.72 -16.29
C PRO A 168 18.62 -29.31 -16.34
N ILE A 169 17.37 -29.18 -15.93
CA ILE A 169 16.66 -27.88 -15.84
C ILE A 169 16.88 -27.31 -14.45
N GLU A 170 17.22 -26.03 -14.38
CA GLU A 170 17.41 -25.34 -13.10
C GLU A 170 16.08 -25.25 -12.35
N PRO A 171 16.02 -25.70 -11.08
CA PRO A 171 14.78 -25.68 -10.31
C PRO A 171 14.38 -24.25 -9.90
N PRO A 172 13.06 -23.97 -9.74
CA PRO A 172 12.59 -22.68 -9.29
C PRO A 172 13.00 -22.37 -7.85
N ILE A 173 13.22 -21.08 -7.54
CA ILE A 173 13.54 -20.63 -6.19
C ILE A 173 12.25 -20.28 -5.47
N GLN A 174 11.71 -21.18 -4.68
CA GLN A 174 10.48 -20.95 -3.93
C GLN A 174 10.73 -20.20 -2.62
N LEU A 175 10.22 -19.00 -2.51
CA LEU A 175 10.31 -18.15 -1.34
C LEU A 175 8.98 -17.43 -1.10
N LEU A 176 8.48 -17.46 0.14
CA LEU A 176 7.27 -16.72 0.49
C LEU A 176 7.54 -15.20 0.53
N PHE A 177 8.65 -14.77 1.17
CA PHE A 177 8.98 -13.35 1.29
C PHE A 177 9.68 -12.82 0.05
N ILE A 178 9.08 -11.81 -0.58
CA ILE A 178 9.66 -11.07 -1.70
C ILE A 178 10.32 -9.81 -1.14
N PRO A 179 11.64 -9.62 -1.35
CA PRO A 179 12.31 -8.42 -0.85
C PRO A 179 11.81 -7.15 -1.56
N ALA A 180 11.51 -6.09 -0.78
CA ALA A 180 10.98 -4.83 -1.32
C ALA A 180 11.95 -4.07 -2.22
N ASN A 181 13.27 -4.36 -2.12
CA ASN A 181 14.32 -3.78 -2.95
C ASN A 181 14.65 -4.61 -4.20
N SER A 182 13.83 -5.62 -4.53
CA SER A 182 13.97 -6.39 -5.76
C SER A 182 13.67 -5.53 -7.00
N SER A 183 14.36 -5.78 -8.10
CA SER A 183 13.93 -5.24 -9.40
C SER A 183 12.56 -5.82 -9.79
N ALA A 184 11.85 -5.15 -10.71
CA ALA A 184 10.58 -5.66 -11.24
C ALA A 184 10.69 -7.10 -11.72
N ALA A 185 11.72 -7.38 -12.53
CA ALA A 185 12.00 -8.73 -13.04
C ALA A 185 12.24 -9.74 -11.93
N GLY A 186 13.05 -9.38 -10.92
CA GLY A 186 13.33 -10.26 -9.80
C GLY A 186 12.11 -10.56 -8.94
N ALA A 187 11.27 -9.54 -8.66
CA ALA A 187 10.04 -9.72 -7.90
C ALA A 187 9.03 -10.62 -8.62
N PHE A 188 8.83 -10.42 -9.94
CA PHE A 188 7.91 -11.23 -10.72
C PHE A 188 8.44 -12.64 -10.96
N GLN A 189 9.77 -12.81 -11.09
CA GLN A 189 10.37 -14.14 -11.16
C GLN A 189 10.13 -14.93 -9.86
N LEU A 190 10.37 -14.32 -8.69
CA LEU A 190 10.11 -14.96 -7.41
C LEU A 190 8.63 -15.33 -7.23
N LEU A 191 7.70 -14.46 -7.70
CA LEU A 191 6.28 -14.80 -7.72
C LEU A 191 5.99 -16.00 -8.62
N ASN A 192 6.56 -16.01 -9.83
CA ASN A 192 6.37 -17.10 -10.78
C ASN A 192 6.92 -18.42 -10.23
N ASP A 193 8.12 -18.41 -9.69
CA ASP A 193 8.78 -19.58 -9.09
C ASP A 193 7.99 -20.17 -7.92
N ASN A 194 7.16 -19.35 -7.28
CA ASN A 194 6.28 -19.73 -6.18
C ASN A 194 4.79 -19.82 -6.60
N ASN A 195 4.51 -20.25 -7.82
CA ASN A 195 3.16 -20.43 -8.35
C ASN A 195 2.28 -19.17 -8.21
N GLY A 196 2.84 -18.02 -8.47
CA GLY A 196 2.16 -16.74 -8.42
C GLY A 196 1.92 -16.18 -7.02
N ARG A 197 2.40 -16.81 -5.95
CA ARG A 197 2.12 -16.43 -4.57
C ARG A 197 3.32 -15.80 -3.89
N GLY A 198 3.07 -14.77 -3.06
CA GLY A 198 4.14 -14.12 -2.31
C GLY A 198 3.64 -13.09 -1.31
N LEU A 199 4.53 -12.76 -0.39
CA LEU A 199 4.34 -11.71 0.62
C LEU A 199 5.49 -10.71 0.55
N LEU A 200 5.16 -9.46 0.23
CA LEU A 200 6.08 -8.35 0.43
C LEU A 200 5.81 -7.77 1.82
N PHE A 201 6.78 -7.89 2.71
CA PHE A 201 6.67 -7.41 4.09
C PHE A 201 7.82 -6.45 4.39
N GLU A 202 7.51 -5.15 4.51
CA GLU A 202 8.51 -4.10 4.72
C GLU A 202 8.02 -3.07 5.73
N THR A 203 8.80 -2.86 6.79
CA THR A 203 8.45 -1.93 7.86
C THR A 203 8.94 -0.51 7.63
N GLU A 204 9.79 -0.31 6.63
CA GLU A 204 10.22 1.00 6.16
C GLU A 204 9.73 1.22 4.73
N GLY A 205 8.59 1.88 4.58
CA GLY A 205 7.91 2.09 3.29
C GLY A 205 8.75 2.79 2.22
N ASP A 206 9.80 3.52 2.63
CA ASP A 206 10.75 4.15 1.70
C ASP A 206 11.53 3.13 0.86
N THR A 207 11.76 1.91 1.36
CA THR A 207 12.46 0.87 0.59
C THR A 207 11.73 0.59 -0.72
N LEU A 208 10.42 0.33 -0.66
CA LEU A 208 9.60 0.10 -1.84
C LEU A 208 9.42 1.37 -2.68
N ALA A 209 9.22 2.52 -2.03
CA ALA A 209 9.07 3.81 -2.71
C ALA A 209 10.33 4.19 -3.51
N ASN A 210 11.52 3.92 -2.96
CA ASN A 210 12.79 4.15 -3.66
C ASN A 210 12.96 3.17 -4.84
N THR A 211 12.53 1.93 -4.67
CA THR A 211 12.54 0.93 -5.75
C THR A 211 11.64 1.38 -6.90
N PHE A 212 10.44 1.90 -6.63
CA PHE A 212 9.53 2.41 -7.67
C PHE A 212 10.08 3.64 -8.42
N LYS A 213 10.95 4.42 -7.80
CA LYS A 213 11.59 5.59 -8.42
C LYS A 213 12.84 5.24 -9.25
N SER A 214 13.37 4.03 -9.13
CA SER A 214 14.53 3.60 -9.90
C SER A 214 14.15 3.28 -11.35
N ASP A 215 15.07 3.50 -12.28
CA ASP A 215 14.85 3.30 -13.72
C ASP A 215 14.46 1.86 -14.10
N PHE A 216 14.80 0.88 -13.26
CA PHE A 216 14.53 -0.54 -13.47
C PHE A 216 13.49 -1.12 -12.51
N GLY A 217 12.87 -0.29 -11.66
CA GLY A 217 12.11 -0.75 -10.50
C GLY A 217 10.65 -0.30 -10.44
N ASN A 218 10.17 0.57 -11.34
CA ASN A 218 8.78 1.00 -11.28
C ASN A 218 7.85 -0.11 -11.80
N TYR A 219 7.33 -0.90 -10.88
CA TYR A 219 6.37 -1.96 -11.16
C TYR A 219 5.05 -1.79 -10.37
N SER A 220 4.68 -0.53 -10.08
CA SER A 220 3.40 -0.23 -9.42
C SER A 220 2.20 -0.74 -10.20
N ASP A 221 2.29 -0.82 -11.54
CA ASP A 221 1.29 -1.46 -12.40
C ASP A 221 1.15 -2.96 -12.12
N GLY A 222 2.26 -3.66 -11.86
CA GLY A 222 2.26 -5.06 -11.46
C GLY A 222 1.54 -5.28 -10.12
N PHE A 223 1.69 -4.39 -9.14
CA PHE A 223 0.90 -4.43 -7.91
C PHE A 223 -0.60 -4.24 -8.19
N ARG A 224 -0.94 -3.30 -9.08
CA ARG A 224 -2.33 -3.06 -9.46
C ARG A 224 -2.95 -4.27 -10.16
N LYS A 225 -2.20 -4.95 -11.02
CA LYS A 225 -2.60 -6.21 -11.66
C LYS A 225 -2.71 -7.35 -10.66
N ALA A 226 -1.69 -7.53 -9.80
CA ALA A 226 -1.67 -8.58 -8.79
C ALA A 226 -2.84 -8.47 -7.81
N PHE A 227 -3.29 -7.25 -7.47
CA PHE A 227 -4.47 -7.05 -6.63
C PHE A 227 -5.75 -7.63 -7.24
N HIS A 228 -5.89 -7.61 -8.56
CA HIS A 228 -7.03 -8.14 -9.29
C HIS A 228 -6.78 -9.53 -9.90
N HIS A 229 -5.62 -10.13 -9.64
CA HIS A 229 -5.19 -11.41 -10.23
C HIS A 229 -5.10 -11.35 -11.77
N GLU A 230 -4.84 -10.17 -12.34
CA GLU A 230 -4.64 -9.97 -13.77
C GLU A 230 -3.24 -10.43 -14.18
N THR A 231 -3.11 -11.02 -15.36
CA THR A 231 -1.84 -11.53 -15.89
C THR A 231 -0.77 -10.44 -15.95
N ILE A 232 0.41 -10.78 -15.47
CA ILE A 232 1.61 -9.94 -15.57
C ILE A 232 2.56 -10.60 -16.57
N SER A 233 2.70 -10.01 -17.75
CA SER A 233 3.63 -10.48 -18.77
C SER A 233 4.92 -9.66 -18.73
N TYR A 234 6.06 -10.34 -18.74
CA TYR A 234 7.36 -9.73 -18.70
C TYR A 234 8.33 -10.44 -19.66
N TYR A 235 8.97 -9.67 -20.55
CA TYR A 235 9.94 -10.20 -21.50
C TYR A 235 11.36 -9.71 -21.20
N ARG A 236 12.30 -10.64 -20.96
CA ARG A 236 13.71 -10.37 -20.80
C ARG A 236 14.43 -10.49 -22.14
N LYS A 237 14.88 -9.37 -22.69
CA LYS A 237 15.59 -9.35 -23.96
C LYS A 237 16.95 -10.07 -23.88
N THR A 238 17.61 -10.02 -22.73
CA THR A 238 18.95 -10.62 -22.52
C THR A 238 18.91 -12.13 -22.69
N ASP A 239 17.92 -12.78 -22.07
CA ASP A 239 17.81 -14.24 -22.04
C ASP A 239 16.75 -14.77 -23.02
N ARG A 240 16.04 -13.85 -23.73
CA ARG A 240 14.89 -14.14 -24.60
C ARG A 240 13.79 -14.92 -23.89
N GLU A 241 13.66 -14.67 -22.61
CA GLU A 241 12.70 -15.35 -21.74
C GLU A 241 11.41 -14.53 -21.66
N LEU A 242 10.27 -15.18 -21.94
CA LEU A 242 8.93 -14.64 -21.68
C LEU A 242 8.41 -15.25 -20.39
N LEU A 243 8.04 -14.39 -19.44
CA LEU A 243 7.36 -14.78 -18.22
C LEU A 243 5.92 -14.29 -18.32
N ASP A 244 4.98 -15.21 -18.28
CA ASP A 244 3.54 -14.94 -18.17
C ASP A 244 3.04 -15.47 -16.82
N LEU A 245 2.90 -14.54 -15.86
CA LEU A 245 2.41 -14.86 -14.53
C LEU A 245 0.89 -14.74 -14.53
N GLU A 246 0.21 -15.86 -14.70
CA GLU A 246 -1.24 -15.94 -14.62
C GLU A 246 -1.72 -15.89 -13.17
N SER A 247 -2.80 -15.14 -12.92
CA SER A 247 -3.45 -15.05 -11.60
C SER A 247 -2.51 -14.80 -10.41
N PRO A 248 -1.65 -13.77 -10.44
CA PRO A 248 -0.74 -13.46 -9.34
C PRO A 248 -1.49 -13.20 -8.04
N CYS A 249 -0.97 -13.74 -6.95
CA CYS A 249 -1.51 -13.66 -5.59
C CYS A 249 -0.47 -13.03 -4.66
N LEU A 250 -0.23 -11.73 -4.81
CA LEU A 250 0.66 -10.96 -3.95
C LEU A 250 -0.12 -10.42 -2.75
N SER A 251 0.40 -10.60 -1.54
CA SER A 251 -0.01 -9.83 -0.37
C SER A 251 1.09 -8.86 0.03
N THR A 252 0.71 -7.70 0.59
CA THR A 252 1.68 -6.64 0.90
C THR A 252 1.41 -6.03 2.26
N VAL A 253 2.41 -6.01 3.14
CA VAL A 253 2.38 -5.36 4.44
C VAL A 253 3.48 -4.32 4.48
N LEU A 254 3.07 -3.06 4.59
CA LEU A 254 3.99 -1.93 4.69
C LEU A 254 3.72 -1.14 5.97
N SER A 255 4.76 -0.52 6.50
CA SER A 255 4.59 0.55 7.47
C SER A 255 5.52 1.72 7.18
N GLY A 256 5.12 2.91 7.64
CA GLY A 256 5.90 4.10 7.38
C GLY A 256 5.34 5.35 8.05
N THR A 257 6.01 6.47 7.82
CA THR A 257 5.50 7.79 8.19
C THR A 257 4.52 8.30 7.13
N PRO A 258 3.67 9.31 7.43
CA PRO A 258 2.83 9.93 6.41
C PRO A 258 3.59 10.39 5.17
N LYS A 259 4.81 10.91 5.34
CA LYS A 259 5.68 11.30 4.21
C LYS A 259 6.08 10.11 3.35
N GLN A 260 6.28 8.94 3.94
CA GLN A 260 6.62 7.72 3.21
C GLN A 260 5.43 7.19 2.40
N VAL A 261 4.19 7.42 2.87
CA VAL A 261 2.98 7.16 2.05
C VAL A 261 3.00 8.03 0.80
N LEU A 262 3.27 9.35 0.94
CA LEU A 262 3.34 10.28 -0.20
C LEU A 262 4.47 9.93 -1.18
N ASN A 263 5.57 9.40 -0.68
CA ASN A 263 6.68 8.94 -1.52
C ASN A 263 6.32 7.72 -2.36
N LEU A 264 5.51 6.81 -1.80
CA LEU A 264 5.07 5.58 -2.48
C LEU A 264 3.92 5.87 -3.46
N ILE A 265 3.01 6.76 -3.08
CA ILE A 265 1.79 7.10 -3.82
C ILE A 265 1.78 8.61 -4.07
N PRO A 266 2.33 9.05 -5.20
CA PRO A 266 2.61 10.47 -5.44
C PRO A 266 1.36 11.31 -5.77
N SER A 267 0.25 10.70 -6.15
CA SER A 267 -0.99 11.41 -6.49
C SER A 267 -2.25 10.62 -6.18
N THR A 268 -3.39 11.29 -6.11
CA THR A 268 -4.72 10.69 -5.93
C THR A 268 -5.14 9.83 -7.12
N GLU A 269 -4.66 10.14 -8.32
CA GLU A 269 -4.96 9.40 -9.55
C GLU A 269 -4.17 8.08 -9.67
N ASP A 270 -3.13 7.90 -8.84
CA ASP A 270 -2.44 6.61 -8.80
C ASP A 270 -3.36 5.55 -8.23
N GLY A 271 -3.87 4.69 -9.09
CA GLY A 271 -4.78 3.61 -8.70
C GLY A 271 -4.24 2.67 -7.63
N LEU A 272 -2.97 2.78 -7.22
CA LEU A 272 -2.38 2.00 -6.15
C LEU A 272 -2.99 2.34 -4.79
N PHE A 273 -3.28 3.64 -4.53
CA PHE A 273 -3.89 4.08 -3.27
C PHE A 273 -5.12 3.26 -2.90
N SER A 274 -6.06 3.16 -3.82
CA SER A 274 -7.34 2.50 -3.59
C SER A 274 -7.26 0.99 -3.33
N ARG A 275 -6.09 0.38 -3.52
CA ARG A 275 -5.85 -1.06 -3.30
C ARG A 275 -5.30 -1.37 -1.92
N PHE A 276 -4.80 -0.36 -1.20
CA PHE A 276 -4.31 -0.53 0.15
C PHE A 276 -5.40 -0.29 1.20
N MET A 277 -5.41 -1.11 2.22
CA MET A 277 -5.98 -0.79 3.52
C MET A 277 -5.04 0.18 4.22
N PHE A 278 -5.53 1.36 4.56
CA PHE A 278 -4.76 2.33 5.34
C PHE A 278 -5.22 2.35 6.78
N TYR A 279 -4.27 2.28 7.70
CA TYR A 279 -4.51 2.51 9.11
C TYR A 279 -3.50 3.51 9.65
N TYR A 280 -3.98 4.62 10.23
CA TYR A 280 -3.16 5.64 10.85
C TYR A 280 -3.13 5.41 12.36
N MET A 281 -1.95 5.09 12.91
CA MET A 281 -1.76 4.94 14.35
C MET A 281 -1.62 6.32 15.00
N ASN A 282 -2.48 6.60 15.98
CA ASN A 282 -2.31 7.76 16.84
C ASN A 282 -1.16 7.50 17.83
N MET A 283 -0.30 8.49 18.00
CA MET A 283 0.76 8.41 19.01
C MET A 283 0.14 8.58 20.40
N GLN A 284 0.47 7.66 21.33
CA GLN A 284 0.10 7.80 22.72
C GLN A 284 1.24 8.52 23.47
N PRO A 285 0.98 9.64 24.16
CA PRO A 285 2.00 10.39 24.91
C PRO A 285 2.26 9.76 26.29
N ILE A 286 2.34 8.42 26.36
CA ILE A 286 2.49 7.68 27.61
C ILE A 286 3.75 6.81 27.50
N TRP A 287 4.62 6.93 28.49
CA TRP A 287 5.72 6.00 28.66
C TRP A 287 5.19 4.69 29.25
N SER A 288 5.30 3.58 28.52
CA SER A 288 4.94 2.25 29.01
C SER A 288 6.12 1.61 29.73
N ASN A 289 5.83 0.79 30.74
CA ASN A 289 6.88 -0.01 31.41
C ASN A 289 7.46 -1.01 30.39
N VAL A 290 8.71 -0.78 29.99
CA VAL A 290 9.41 -1.60 28.98
C VAL A 290 9.88 -2.96 29.50
N PHE A 291 9.91 -3.13 30.83
CA PHE A 291 10.33 -4.39 31.50
C PHE A 291 9.14 -5.30 31.79
N GLU A 292 7.91 -4.83 31.63
CA GLU A 292 6.72 -5.62 31.81
C GLU A 292 6.47 -6.51 30.58
N SER A 293 6.63 -7.82 30.76
CA SER A 293 6.40 -8.80 29.70
C SER A 293 5.25 -9.73 30.10
N ASN A 294 4.31 -9.90 29.19
CA ASN A 294 3.21 -10.86 29.35
C ASN A 294 3.61 -12.26 28.84
N THR A 295 4.82 -12.39 28.23
CA THR A 295 5.32 -13.64 27.66
C THR A 295 6.70 -13.97 28.25
N PRO A 296 6.92 -15.18 28.78
CA PRO A 296 8.19 -15.55 29.42
C PRO A 296 9.40 -15.51 28.49
N THR A 297 9.22 -15.83 27.21
CA THR A 297 10.27 -15.95 26.19
C THR A 297 10.36 -14.74 25.24
N GLY A 298 9.47 -13.74 25.40
CA GLY A 298 9.36 -12.61 24.52
C GLY A 298 8.39 -12.83 23.35
N LEU A 299 7.98 -11.71 22.70
CA LEU A 299 6.95 -11.76 21.67
C LEU A 299 7.41 -12.43 20.37
N ASP A 300 8.71 -12.36 20.04
CA ASP A 300 9.22 -13.00 18.82
C ASP A 300 9.05 -14.51 18.85
N ASP A 301 9.39 -15.13 19.99
CA ASP A 301 9.22 -16.57 20.18
C ASP A 301 7.75 -16.95 20.25
N TYR A 302 6.94 -16.16 20.97
CA TYR A 302 5.50 -16.39 21.07
C TYR A 302 4.83 -16.41 19.67
N PHE A 303 5.10 -15.41 18.83
CA PHE A 303 4.56 -15.36 17.46
C PHE A 303 5.14 -16.45 16.57
N TYR A 304 6.38 -16.87 16.78
CA TYR A 304 6.97 -17.98 16.04
C TYR A 304 6.31 -19.33 16.42
N GLU A 305 6.00 -19.56 17.69
CA GLU A 305 5.25 -20.75 18.11
C GLU A 305 3.82 -20.76 17.54
N LEU A 306 3.12 -19.63 17.55
CA LEU A 306 1.85 -19.49 16.81
C LEU A 306 2.04 -19.79 15.31
N GLY A 307 3.15 -19.37 14.74
CA GLY A 307 3.49 -19.68 13.35
C GLY A 307 3.66 -21.18 13.08
N LYS A 308 4.18 -21.96 14.03
CA LYS A 308 4.24 -23.43 13.92
C LYS A 308 2.85 -24.07 14.00
N GLU A 309 1.97 -23.56 14.90
CA GLU A 309 0.58 -23.98 14.95
C GLU A 309 -0.11 -23.74 13.60
N TYR A 310 0.07 -22.54 13.03
CA TYR A 310 -0.48 -22.18 11.73
C TYR A 310 0.12 -22.99 10.57
N PHE A 311 1.40 -23.38 10.65
CA PHE A 311 2.06 -24.17 9.62
C PHE A 311 1.38 -25.52 9.39
N GLY A 312 0.95 -26.18 10.45
CA GLY A 312 0.18 -27.44 10.35
C GLY A 312 -1.13 -27.25 9.57
N PHE A 313 -1.84 -26.15 9.82
CA PHE A 313 -3.05 -25.80 9.10
C PHE A 313 -2.78 -25.45 7.62
N TYR A 314 -1.71 -24.69 7.36
CA TYR A 314 -1.27 -24.38 5.98
C TYR A 314 -0.99 -25.65 5.18
N GLU A 315 -0.29 -26.63 5.74
CA GLU A 315 -0.02 -27.91 5.05
C GLU A 315 -1.32 -28.69 4.80
N ALA A 316 -2.26 -28.67 5.72
CA ALA A 316 -3.57 -29.27 5.50
C ALA A 316 -4.35 -28.60 4.36
N LEU A 317 -4.37 -27.25 4.31
CA LEU A 317 -4.98 -26.50 3.21
C LEU A 317 -4.28 -26.75 1.87
N LYS A 318 -2.95 -26.76 1.84
CA LYS A 318 -2.17 -27.01 0.63
C LYS A 318 -2.47 -28.34 -0.02
N ASN A 319 -2.79 -29.35 0.78
CA ASN A 319 -3.12 -30.70 0.35
C ASN A 319 -4.64 -30.91 0.14
N SER A 320 -5.47 -29.90 0.38
CA SER A 320 -6.91 -29.98 0.17
C SER A 320 -7.33 -29.60 -1.25
N ALA A 321 -8.56 -29.95 -1.62
CA ALA A 321 -9.21 -29.42 -2.81
C ALA A 321 -9.53 -27.92 -2.63
N ASP A 322 -9.81 -27.23 -3.74
CA ASP A 322 -10.24 -25.83 -3.73
C ASP A 322 -11.50 -25.64 -2.88
N ILE A 323 -11.50 -24.60 -2.05
CA ILE A 323 -12.59 -24.23 -1.15
C ILE A 323 -13.23 -22.95 -1.66
N GLN A 324 -14.51 -23.03 -2.00
CA GLN A 324 -15.27 -21.85 -2.41
C GLN A 324 -15.88 -21.15 -1.20
N PHE A 325 -15.46 -19.90 -0.95
CA PHE A 325 -16.07 -19.03 0.05
C PHE A 325 -17.36 -18.39 -0.49
N LEU A 326 -18.41 -18.35 0.34
CA LEU A 326 -19.73 -17.85 0.00
C LEU A 326 -20.30 -16.97 1.11
N LEU A 327 -20.92 -15.84 0.74
CA LEU A 327 -21.81 -15.08 1.59
C LEU A 327 -23.25 -15.63 1.43
N THR A 328 -24.01 -15.64 2.53
CA THR A 328 -25.46 -15.90 2.47
C THR A 328 -26.17 -14.79 1.69
N LYS A 329 -27.40 -15.02 1.25
CA LYS A 329 -28.19 -13.99 0.54
C LYS A 329 -28.40 -12.74 1.40
N ASP A 330 -28.75 -12.92 2.67
CA ASP A 330 -28.95 -11.81 3.60
C ASP A 330 -27.67 -11.00 3.81
N GLN A 331 -26.50 -11.67 3.90
CA GLN A 331 -25.19 -11.02 3.96
C GLN A 331 -24.88 -10.25 2.67
N GLN A 332 -25.22 -10.80 1.50
CA GLN A 332 -25.03 -10.11 0.22
C GLN A 332 -25.88 -8.82 0.13
N GLU A 333 -27.12 -8.87 0.60
CA GLU A 333 -28.03 -7.70 0.66
C GLU A 333 -27.51 -6.65 1.66
N ALA A 334 -27.10 -7.08 2.85
CA ALA A 334 -26.51 -6.20 3.86
C ALA A 334 -25.20 -5.56 3.37
N PHE A 335 -24.35 -6.33 2.70
CA PHE A 335 -23.11 -5.86 2.07
C PHE A 335 -23.39 -4.77 1.03
N ASN A 336 -24.32 -5.02 0.11
CA ASN A 336 -24.67 -4.05 -0.94
C ASN A 336 -25.29 -2.78 -0.34
N THR A 337 -26.14 -2.90 0.67
CA THR A 337 -26.74 -1.76 1.38
C THR A 337 -25.69 -0.90 2.06
N PHE A 338 -24.75 -1.52 2.77
CA PHE A 338 -23.62 -0.83 3.43
C PHE A 338 -22.75 -0.07 2.42
N PHE A 339 -22.30 -0.75 1.36
CA PHE A 339 -21.41 -0.12 0.38
C PHE A 339 -22.12 0.91 -0.50
N ASN A 340 -23.44 0.78 -0.76
CA ASN A 340 -24.21 1.83 -1.43
C ASN A 340 -24.27 3.09 -0.55
N SER A 341 -24.51 2.95 0.75
CA SER A 341 -24.50 4.08 1.69
C SER A 341 -23.11 4.75 1.74
N CYS A 342 -22.05 3.97 1.84
CA CYS A 342 -20.68 4.47 1.76
C CYS A 342 -20.39 5.21 0.45
N PHE A 343 -20.85 4.64 -0.68
CA PHE A 343 -20.66 5.23 -2.00
C PHE A 343 -21.32 6.62 -2.08
N GLN A 344 -22.59 6.73 -1.72
CA GLN A 344 -23.32 8.01 -1.72
C GLN A 344 -22.68 9.03 -0.78
N HIS A 345 -22.32 8.60 0.44
CA HIS A 345 -21.68 9.49 1.42
C HIS A 345 -20.35 10.05 0.90
N TYR A 346 -19.45 9.18 0.41
CA TYR A 346 -18.12 9.61 -0.01
C TYR A 346 -18.12 10.27 -1.39
N PHE A 347 -19.07 9.96 -2.26
CA PHE A 347 -19.28 10.71 -3.50
C PHE A 347 -19.60 12.18 -3.20
N ASN A 348 -20.55 12.42 -2.29
CA ASN A 348 -20.93 13.78 -1.88
C ASN A 348 -19.80 14.50 -1.12
N LEU A 349 -18.98 13.78 -0.36
CA LEU A 349 -17.93 14.37 0.48
C LEU A 349 -16.60 14.60 -0.28
N LYS A 350 -16.27 13.75 -1.24
CA LYS A 350 -14.94 13.67 -1.87
C LYS A 350 -14.96 13.71 -3.39
N GLY A 351 -16.12 13.63 -4.02
CA GLY A 351 -16.23 13.53 -5.47
C GLY A 351 -15.84 12.16 -6.03
N GLU A 352 -15.65 12.11 -7.35
CA GLU A 352 -15.40 10.88 -8.11
C GLU A 352 -14.05 10.22 -7.79
N GLU A 353 -13.04 11.02 -7.46
CA GLU A 353 -11.65 10.53 -7.24
C GLU A 353 -11.56 9.50 -6.11
N TYR A 354 -12.38 9.64 -5.07
CA TYR A 354 -12.38 8.73 -3.93
C TYR A 354 -13.24 7.45 -4.13
N ILE A 355 -14.10 7.44 -5.13
CA ILE A 355 -15.03 6.32 -5.37
C ILE A 355 -14.30 5.02 -5.71
N GLY A 356 -13.16 5.11 -6.38
CA GLY A 356 -12.29 3.97 -6.60
C GLY A 356 -11.88 3.27 -5.30
N THR A 357 -11.64 4.03 -4.23
CA THR A 357 -11.30 3.52 -2.90
C THR A 357 -12.48 2.79 -2.26
N VAL A 358 -13.70 3.37 -2.33
CA VAL A 358 -14.92 2.73 -1.81
C VAL A 358 -15.19 1.39 -2.49
N ARG A 359 -15.12 1.35 -3.82
CA ARG A 359 -15.35 0.11 -4.60
C ARG A 359 -14.35 -0.99 -4.26
N ARG A 360 -13.07 -0.64 -4.11
CA ARG A 360 -12.03 -1.63 -3.79
C ARG A 360 -12.07 -2.04 -2.32
N LEU A 361 -12.51 -1.16 -1.44
CA LEU A 361 -12.77 -1.53 -0.05
C LEU A 361 -13.85 -2.61 0.06
N GLY A 362 -14.85 -2.61 -0.84
CA GLY A 362 -15.81 -3.71 -0.96
C GLY A 362 -15.11 -5.06 -1.22
N LEU A 363 -14.23 -5.14 -2.21
CA LEU A 363 -13.46 -6.35 -2.46
C LEU A 363 -12.56 -6.74 -1.29
N ILE A 364 -11.91 -5.76 -0.66
CA ILE A 364 -11.08 -5.97 0.53
C ILE A 364 -11.92 -6.56 1.67
N THR A 365 -13.12 -6.03 1.91
CA THR A 365 -14.04 -6.52 2.95
C THR A 365 -14.49 -7.97 2.69
N PHE A 366 -14.81 -8.28 1.44
CA PHE A 366 -15.14 -9.66 1.03
C PHE A 366 -13.96 -10.60 1.30
N ARG A 367 -12.73 -10.20 0.99
CA ARG A 367 -11.51 -10.97 1.28
C ARG A 367 -11.24 -11.09 2.79
N MET A 368 -11.49 -10.06 3.58
CA MET A 368 -11.37 -10.13 5.04
C MET A 368 -12.35 -11.15 5.63
N ALA A 369 -13.62 -11.12 5.22
CA ALA A 369 -14.62 -12.12 5.65
C ALA A 369 -14.17 -13.54 5.27
N MET A 370 -13.65 -13.73 4.06
CA MET A 370 -13.09 -15.00 3.60
C MET A 370 -11.95 -15.48 4.50
N ILE A 371 -10.99 -14.63 4.86
CA ILE A 371 -9.84 -14.97 5.70
C ILE A 371 -10.31 -15.34 7.11
N LEU A 372 -11.22 -14.55 7.69
CA LEU A 372 -11.77 -14.84 9.04
C LEU A 372 -12.45 -16.21 9.08
N SER A 373 -13.31 -16.48 8.09
CA SER A 373 -14.02 -17.76 8.00
C SER A 373 -13.07 -18.95 7.81
N VAL A 374 -12.02 -18.79 7.00
CA VAL A 374 -11.00 -19.84 6.81
C VAL A 374 -10.23 -20.11 8.10
N LEU A 375 -9.86 -19.08 8.84
CA LEU A 375 -9.14 -19.27 10.12
C LEU A 375 -9.96 -19.99 11.19
N ARG A 376 -11.30 -20.01 11.10
CA ARG A 376 -12.13 -20.85 11.99
C ARG A 376 -11.98 -22.33 11.71
N LEU A 377 -11.63 -22.71 10.49
CA LEU A 377 -11.38 -24.12 10.15
C LEU A 377 -10.21 -24.72 10.93
N MET A 378 -9.30 -23.90 11.47
CA MET A 378 -8.21 -24.38 12.34
C MET A 378 -8.73 -25.18 13.54
N ASN A 379 -9.92 -24.83 14.04
CA ASN A 379 -10.51 -25.47 15.22
C ASN A 379 -11.57 -26.53 14.86
N SER A 380 -12.05 -26.57 13.59
CA SER A 380 -13.10 -27.52 13.20
C SER A 380 -12.57 -28.91 12.84
N GLY A 381 -11.29 -29.01 12.47
CA GLY A 381 -10.67 -30.26 12.00
C GLY A 381 -11.17 -30.76 10.61
N GLU A 382 -12.14 -30.09 10.01
CA GLU A 382 -12.71 -30.42 8.72
C GLU A 382 -12.46 -29.30 7.69
N ILE A 383 -12.12 -29.68 6.47
CA ILE A 383 -11.92 -28.75 5.34
C ILE A 383 -13.03 -28.99 4.32
N PRO A 384 -14.07 -28.14 4.27
CA PRO A 384 -15.20 -28.32 3.37
C PRO A 384 -14.88 -27.80 1.95
N SER A 385 -15.54 -28.29 0.92
CA SER A 385 -15.44 -27.75 -0.45
C SER A 385 -16.14 -26.39 -0.62
N LYS A 386 -17.10 -26.07 0.26
CA LYS A 386 -17.82 -24.78 0.30
C LYS A 386 -17.82 -24.27 1.73
N LEU A 387 -17.34 -23.03 1.90
CA LEU A 387 -17.26 -22.35 3.17
C LEU A 387 -18.26 -21.19 3.19
N ILE A 388 -19.31 -21.32 3.98
CA ILE A 388 -20.33 -20.27 4.16
C ILE A 388 -19.84 -19.34 5.27
N CYS A 389 -19.87 -18.04 5.03
CA CYS A 389 -19.48 -17.02 6.00
C CYS A 389 -20.39 -17.06 7.24
N GLU A 390 -19.79 -17.14 8.41
CA GLU A 390 -20.52 -16.95 9.65
C GLU A 390 -20.88 -15.48 9.85
N GLU A 391 -22.00 -15.22 10.56
CA GLU A 391 -22.49 -13.85 10.80
C GLU A 391 -21.44 -13.00 11.55
N GLN A 392 -20.76 -13.59 12.51
CA GLN A 392 -19.72 -12.89 13.29
C GLN A 392 -18.52 -12.46 12.43
N ASP A 393 -18.12 -13.25 11.41
CA ASP A 393 -17.03 -12.91 10.49
C ASP A 393 -17.46 -11.83 9.52
N PHE A 394 -18.67 -11.93 9.00
CA PHE A 394 -19.26 -10.90 8.16
C PHE A 394 -19.33 -9.56 8.89
N ASN A 395 -19.91 -9.54 10.09
CA ASN A 395 -20.04 -8.32 10.89
C ASN A 395 -18.67 -7.75 11.30
N THR A 396 -17.68 -8.61 11.56
CA THR A 396 -16.31 -8.20 11.86
C THR A 396 -15.66 -7.53 10.66
N ALA A 397 -15.82 -8.10 9.45
CA ALA A 397 -15.28 -7.52 8.23
C ALA A 397 -15.92 -6.17 7.90
N ILE A 398 -17.24 -6.04 8.04
CA ILE A 398 -17.98 -4.77 7.84
C ILE A 398 -17.52 -3.70 8.84
N ALA A 399 -17.46 -4.00 10.14
CA ALA A 399 -17.02 -3.04 11.17
C ALA A 399 -15.54 -2.62 10.98
N THR A 400 -14.70 -3.52 10.48
CA THR A 400 -13.33 -3.21 10.11
C THR A 400 -13.28 -2.26 8.91
N ALA A 401 -14.09 -2.52 7.87
CA ALA A 401 -14.19 -1.65 6.70
C ALA A 401 -14.68 -0.25 7.05
N GLU A 402 -15.66 -0.14 7.95
CA GLU A 402 -16.20 1.13 8.46
C GLU A 402 -15.11 1.99 9.13
N THR A 403 -14.21 1.37 9.89
CA THR A 403 -13.07 2.04 10.47
C THR A 403 -12.04 2.41 9.39
N LEU A 404 -11.66 1.47 8.53
CA LEU A 404 -10.62 1.67 7.53
C LEU A 404 -10.96 2.75 6.49
N ILE A 405 -12.23 2.93 6.12
CA ILE A 405 -12.62 3.98 5.18
C ILE A 405 -12.37 5.38 5.75
N ILE A 406 -12.53 5.56 7.07
CA ILE A 406 -12.24 6.83 7.75
C ILE A 406 -10.73 7.10 7.73
N HIS A 407 -9.91 6.08 8.02
CA HIS A 407 -8.45 6.19 7.96
C HIS A 407 -7.95 6.47 6.54
N ALA A 408 -8.48 5.75 5.55
CA ALA A 408 -8.17 5.99 4.15
C ALA A 408 -8.56 7.42 3.72
N SER A 409 -9.75 7.90 4.12
CA SER A 409 -10.20 9.27 3.84
C SER A 409 -9.27 10.33 4.45
N TYR A 410 -8.77 10.09 5.68
CA TYR A 410 -7.82 10.98 6.34
C TYR A 410 -6.49 11.05 5.59
N ILE A 411 -5.94 9.90 5.18
CA ILE A 411 -4.67 9.84 4.45
C ILE A 411 -4.84 10.40 3.03
N PHE A 412 -5.96 10.13 2.37
CA PHE A 412 -6.27 10.68 1.06
C PHE A 412 -6.21 12.21 1.02
N ASN A 413 -6.72 12.88 2.06
CA ASN A 413 -6.64 14.34 2.18
C ASN A 413 -5.22 14.90 2.33
N GLN A 414 -4.23 14.05 2.59
CA GLN A 414 -2.83 14.45 2.69
C GLN A 414 -2.06 14.21 1.39
N LEU A 415 -2.65 13.49 0.44
CA LEU A 415 -2.05 13.31 -0.88
C LEU A 415 -2.11 14.65 -1.64
N PRO A 416 -1.09 14.99 -2.43
CA PRO A 416 -1.18 16.10 -3.36
C PRO A 416 -2.37 15.86 -4.29
N GLU A 417 -3.20 16.88 -4.46
CA GLU A 417 -4.16 16.88 -5.58
C GLU A 417 -3.34 16.66 -6.84
N SER A 418 -3.83 15.80 -7.74
CA SER A 418 -3.20 15.69 -9.06
C SER A 418 -3.20 17.11 -9.61
N GLU A 419 -2.01 17.67 -9.82
CA GLU A 419 -1.93 18.81 -10.72
C GLU A 419 -2.61 18.30 -11.98
N GLN A 420 -3.85 18.74 -12.23
CA GLN A 420 -4.42 18.59 -13.57
C GLN A 420 -3.30 19.05 -14.47
N PRO A 421 -2.84 18.26 -15.45
CA PRO A 421 -1.73 18.69 -16.28
C PRO A 421 -2.17 20.06 -16.74
N VAL A 422 -1.51 21.10 -16.22
CA VAL A 422 -1.74 22.46 -16.70
C VAL A 422 -1.45 22.29 -18.16
N LYS A 423 -2.52 22.21 -18.95
CA LYS A 423 -2.44 22.00 -20.39
C LYS A 423 -1.51 23.09 -20.82
N ARG A 424 -0.22 22.75 -21.02
CA ARG A 424 0.79 23.77 -21.38
C ARG A 424 0.31 24.28 -22.69
N LEU A 425 -0.57 25.30 -22.61
CA LEU A 425 -1.15 25.95 -23.75
C LEU A 425 0.01 26.30 -24.68
N ASN A 426 -0.02 25.77 -25.88
CA ASN A 426 0.96 26.14 -26.89
C ASN A 426 0.83 27.64 -27.18
N LYS A 427 1.81 28.22 -27.84
CA LYS A 427 1.80 29.69 -28.12
C LYS A 427 0.51 30.15 -28.79
N ARG A 428 -0.12 29.34 -29.62
CA ARG A 428 -1.37 29.64 -30.31
C ARG A 428 -2.56 29.65 -29.35
N GLU A 429 -2.63 28.68 -28.42
CA GLU A 429 -3.68 28.60 -27.41
C GLU A 429 -3.58 29.74 -26.40
N ARG A 430 -2.35 30.05 -25.91
CA ARG A 430 -2.11 31.21 -25.04
C ARG A 430 -2.54 32.51 -25.71
N PHE A 431 -2.25 32.67 -26.98
CA PHE A 431 -2.65 33.84 -27.75
C PHE A 431 -4.17 33.93 -27.85
N CYS A 432 -4.86 32.81 -28.13
CA CYS A 432 -6.31 32.78 -28.21
C CYS A 432 -7.00 33.10 -26.85
N GLU A 433 -6.47 32.54 -25.75
CA GLU A 433 -7.02 32.78 -24.42
C GLU A 433 -6.81 34.23 -23.96
N ALA A 434 -5.65 34.82 -24.25
CA ALA A 434 -5.31 36.17 -23.85
C ALA A 434 -6.01 37.27 -24.68
N LEU A 435 -6.65 36.93 -25.80
CA LEU A 435 -7.42 37.90 -26.58
C LEU A 435 -8.62 38.41 -25.78
N PRO A 436 -8.91 39.73 -25.73
CA PRO A 436 -10.12 40.28 -25.12
C PRO A 436 -11.41 39.80 -25.78
N ALA A 437 -12.56 40.02 -25.14
CA ALA A 437 -13.87 39.67 -25.72
C ALA A 437 -14.15 40.39 -27.04
N GLN A 438 -13.75 41.66 -27.12
CA GLN A 438 -13.80 42.46 -28.34
C GLN A 438 -12.46 43.20 -28.54
N PHE A 439 -11.93 43.22 -29.75
CA PHE A 439 -10.63 43.83 -30.04
C PHE A 439 -10.49 44.13 -31.53
N ASN A 440 -9.54 45.04 -31.85
CA ASN A 440 -9.20 45.39 -33.21
C ASN A 440 -7.83 44.79 -33.61
N ARG A 441 -7.43 45.08 -34.88
CA ARG A 441 -6.15 44.60 -35.42
C ARG A 441 -4.95 45.03 -34.58
N GLN A 442 -4.91 46.27 -34.11
CA GLN A 442 -3.79 46.76 -33.30
C GLN A 442 -3.73 46.05 -31.98
N GLY A 443 -4.86 45.82 -31.31
CA GLY A 443 -4.93 45.12 -30.02
C GLY A 443 -4.36 43.68 -30.06
N TYR A 444 -4.67 42.90 -31.12
CA TYR A 444 -4.09 41.57 -31.19
C TYR A 444 -2.61 41.55 -31.61
N LEU A 445 -2.12 42.56 -32.34
CA LEU A 445 -0.70 42.70 -32.67
C LEU A 445 0.10 43.11 -31.43
N ASP A 446 -0.41 44.01 -30.61
CA ASP A 446 0.23 44.40 -29.36
C ASP A 446 0.34 43.22 -28.40
N LEU A 447 -0.72 42.39 -28.29
CA LEU A 447 -0.71 41.15 -27.53
C LEU A 447 0.28 40.13 -28.08
N ALA A 448 0.40 40.03 -29.42
CA ALA A 448 1.35 39.15 -30.06
C ALA A 448 2.79 39.51 -29.69
N VAL A 449 3.10 40.81 -29.68
CA VAL A 449 4.42 41.33 -29.25
C VAL A 449 4.70 40.95 -27.80
N GLN A 450 3.72 41.10 -26.87
CA GLN A 450 3.86 40.73 -25.46
C GLN A 450 4.13 39.23 -25.27
N LEU A 451 3.53 38.37 -26.10
CA LEU A 451 3.69 36.91 -26.07
C LEU A 451 4.88 36.39 -26.93
N GLY A 452 5.67 37.28 -27.51
CA GLY A 452 6.80 36.93 -28.36
C GLY A 452 6.39 36.19 -29.65
N ILE A 453 5.27 36.60 -30.26
CA ILE A 453 4.71 36.04 -31.49
C ILE A 453 4.93 37.08 -32.63
N LYS A 454 5.50 36.64 -33.75
CA LYS A 454 5.72 37.48 -34.90
C LYS A 454 4.38 37.87 -35.56
N ASP A 455 4.24 39.10 -36.02
CA ASP A 455 3.02 39.66 -36.65
C ASP A 455 2.39 38.75 -37.70
N LYS A 456 3.20 38.21 -38.62
CA LYS A 456 2.75 37.31 -39.68
C LYS A 456 2.15 36.00 -39.10
N THR A 457 2.71 35.51 -37.98
CA THR A 457 2.23 34.32 -37.28
C THR A 457 0.91 34.61 -36.57
N ALA A 458 0.81 35.78 -35.91
CA ALA A 458 -0.41 36.21 -35.24
C ALA A 458 -1.57 36.37 -36.25
N GLN A 459 -1.31 36.95 -37.40
CA GLN A 459 -2.29 37.07 -38.51
C GLN A 459 -2.76 35.68 -38.99
N GLY A 460 -1.83 34.72 -39.10
CA GLY A 460 -2.17 33.31 -39.42
C GLY A 460 -3.05 32.67 -38.37
N TYR A 461 -2.79 32.92 -37.10
CA TYR A 461 -3.62 32.42 -35.98
C TYR A 461 -5.02 33.05 -36.03
N MET A 462 -5.11 34.37 -36.24
CA MET A 462 -6.40 35.06 -36.36
C MET A 462 -7.27 34.49 -37.50
N THR A 463 -6.67 34.28 -38.69
CA THR A 463 -7.36 33.64 -39.81
C THR A 463 -7.87 32.24 -39.46
N SER A 464 -7.07 31.47 -38.76
CA SER A 464 -7.44 30.11 -38.33
C SER A 464 -8.53 30.12 -37.26
N PHE A 465 -8.53 31.06 -36.30
CA PHE A 465 -9.54 31.19 -35.26
C PHE A 465 -10.89 31.61 -35.82
N VAL A 466 -10.91 32.53 -36.80
CA VAL A 466 -12.14 32.91 -37.50
C VAL A 466 -12.67 31.72 -38.31
N LYS A 467 -11.83 31.02 -39.06
CA LYS A 467 -12.22 29.80 -39.78
C LYS A 467 -12.75 28.68 -38.86
N GLY A 468 -12.19 28.56 -37.66
CA GLY A 468 -12.55 27.56 -36.65
C GLY A 468 -13.73 27.98 -35.76
N GLY A 469 -14.39 29.11 -35.99
CA GLY A 469 -15.54 29.58 -35.23
C GLY A 469 -15.22 30.08 -33.81
N LEU A 470 -13.93 30.20 -33.46
CA LEU A 470 -13.51 30.68 -32.13
C LEU A 470 -13.63 32.21 -32.02
N LEU A 471 -13.56 32.91 -33.15
CA LEU A 471 -13.70 34.36 -33.30
C LEU A 471 -14.67 34.68 -34.42
N HIS A 472 -15.46 35.73 -34.24
CA HIS A 472 -16.26 36.34 -35.28
C HIS A 472 -15.56 37.61 -35.78
N ARG A 473 -15.57 37.87 -37.07
CA ARG A 473 -15.11 39.13 -37.64
C ARG A 473 -16.30 39.98 -37.95
N ASP A 474 -16.55 41.05 -37.13
CA ASP A 474 -17.70 41.90 -37.24
C ASP A 474 -17.62 42.89 -38.41
N GLU A 475 -16.47 43.56 -38.51
CA GLU A 475 -16.16 44.53 -39.60
C GLU A 475 -14.69 44.42 -40.00
N LYS A 476 -14.24 45.23 -40.95
CA LYS A 476 -12.83 45.31 -41.32
C LYS A 476 -12.02 45.74 -40.09
N ASP A 477 -11.14 44.81 -39.64
CA ASP A 477 -10.25 44.97 -38.49
C ASP A 477 -10.93 44.95 -37.09
N SER A 478 -12.19 44.50 -36.96
CA SER A 478 -12.89 44.29 -35.69
C SER A 478 -13.25 42.82 -35.49
N TYR A 479 -13.01 42.29 -34.26
CA TYR A 479 -13.20 40.89 -33.93
C TYR A 479 -13.88 40.74 -32.57
N THR A 480 -14.80 39.75 -32.45
CA THR A 480 -15.48 39.37 -31.22
C THR A 480 -15.20 37.90 -30.94
N LYS A 481 -14.90 37.57 -29.67
CA LYS A 481 -14.70 36.19 -29.20
C LYS A 481 -16.03 35.47 -29.12
N SER A 482 -16.17 34.33 -29.79
CA SER A 482 -17.37 33.51 -29.67
C SER A 482 -17.55 33.04 -28.22
N GLN A 483 -18.70 33.31 -27.60
CA GLN A 483 -19.03 32.73 -26.30
C GLN A 483 -19.20 31.21 -26.49
N LYS A 484 -18.45 30.38 -25.78
CA LYS A 484 -18.81 28.99 -25.58
C LYS A 484 -20.08 29.02 -24.72
N GLU A 485 -21.21 28.68 -25.25
CA GLU A 485 -22.33 28.24 -24.48
C GLU A 485 -21.90 27.02 -23.70
N THR A 486 -21.86 27.15 -22.38
CA THR A 486 -21.87 26.04 -21.44
C THR A 486 -23.25 25.39 -21.57
N GLN A 487 -23.41 24.50 -22.56
CA GLN A 487 -24.49 23.53 -22.56
C GLN A 487 -24.08 22.43 -21.57
N ASP A 488 -24.46 22.59 -20.32
CA ASP A 488 -24.74 21.53 -19.36
C ASP A 488 -25.45 22.14 -18.15
N SER A 489 -26.73 22.37 -18.30
CA SER A 489 -27.75 22.39 -17.24
C SER A 489 -28.99 23.08 -17.78
N GLU A 490 -29.93 22.28 -18.28
CA GLU A 490 -31.38 22.49 -18.22
C GLU A 490 -32.04 21.65 -19.32
N GLU A 491 -32.47 20.47 -18.95
CA GLU A 491 -33.63 19.78 -19.52
C GLU A 491 -33.79 18.42 -18.83
N ILE A 492 -34.29 18.42 -17.61
CA ILE A 492 -35.25 17.41 -17.12
C ILE A 492 -36.27 18.18 -16.30
N LYS A 493 -37.27 18.69 -17.00
CA LYS A 493 -38.61 18.92 -16.44
C LYS A 493 -39.61 18.44 -17.48
N GLU A 494 -40.49 17.55 -16.99
CA GLU A 494 -41.81 17.18 -17.50
C GLU A 494 -41.81 16.25 -18.75
N GLU A 495 -41.88 14.95 -18.51
CA GLU A 495 -43.07 14.13 -18.79
C GLU A 495 -43.03 12.83 -17.97
#